data_aac838e3d0b8892c981f08beba0afe3e
#
_entry.id   aac838e3d0b8892c981f08beba0afe3e
#
_cell.length_a   1.000
_cell.length_b   1.000
_cell.length_c   1.000
_cell.angle_alpha   90.00
_cell.angle_beta   90.00
_cell.angle_gamma   90.00
#
_symmetry.space_group_name_H-M   'P 1'
#
loop_
_entity.id
_entity.type
_entity.pdbx_description
1 polymer ?
#
loop_
_entity_poly.entity_id
_entity_poly.type
_entity_poly.pdbx_seq_one_letter_code
_entity_poly.pdbx_strand_id
1 'polypeptide(L)'
;MSSLKILQDDTYLQPFEFAITGRHDYAVRKEQELLGEENKTLSDFASGYLFFGMHKIKRSWVIREWAPNATELYLIGDFNGWQKNDKFKFERKDNGIWELKVGERMLKHGDLYKFIIVWNGGEGERIPAWARYVVQDPVTHIFSAKVWMPEHPYKFKIRKFRPTTSPLKIYECHIGMATEVARLG
;
A
#
# COMPACT_ATOMS: atom_id res chain seq x y z
N MET A 1 9.48 34.46 -15.95
CA MET A 1 9.70 33.11 -15.44
C MET A 1 11.04 32.63 -16.00
N SER A 2 11.95 32.11 -15.20
CA SER A 2 13.20 31.56 -15.72
C SER A 2 12.89 30.25 -16.45
N SER A 3 13.42 30.09 -17.68
CA SER A 3 13.30 28.84 -18.44
C SER A 3 13.84 27.66 -17.62
N LEU A 4 13.18 26.52 -17.72
CA LEU A 4 13.62 25.29 -17.04
C LEU A 4 15.06 24.94 -17.46
N LYS A 5 15.86 24.48 -16.49
CA LYS A 5 17.26 24.16 -16.74
C LYS A 5 17.45 23.16 -17.90
N ILE A 6 16.58 22.17 -18.02
CA ILE A 6 16.63 21.19 -19.10
C ILE A 6 16.54 21.82 -20.50
N LEU A 7 15.80 22.93 -20.64
CA LEU A 7 15.68 23.66 -21.91
C LEU A 7 16.91 24.54 -22.21
N GLN A 8 17.69 24.87 -21.19
CA GLN A 8 18.94 25.58 -21.33
C GLN A 8 20.08 24.61 -21.65
N ASP A 9 20.08 23.44 -21.05
CA ASP A 9 21.10 22.40 -21.20
C ASP A 9 20.98 21.67 -22.56
N ASP A 10 19.77 21.60 -23.13
CA ASP A 10 19.52 20.94 -24.41
C ASP A 10 18.62 21.84 -25.32
N THR A 11 19.28 22.46 -26.28
CA THR A 11 18.63 23.39 -27.23
C THR A 11 17.65 22.72 -28.21
N TYR A 12 17.77 21.40 -28.43
CA TYR A 12 16.80 20.63 -29.24
C TYR A 12 15.42 20.53 -28.58
N LEU A 13 15.32 20.80 -27.29
CA LEU A 13 14.05 20.80 -26.56
C LEU A 13 13.32 22.13 -26.61
N GLN A 14 13.96 23.20 -27.05
CA GLN A 14 13.34 24.54 -27.13
C GLN A 14 12.03 24.60 -27.95
N PRO A 15 11.90 23.91 -29.09
CA PRO A 15 10.61 23.89 -29.82
C PRO A 15 9.47 23.27 -29.04
N PHE A 16 9.78 22.50 -27.98
CA PHE A 16 8.81 21.81 -27.13
C PHE A 16 8.64 22.47 -25.75
N GLU A 17 9.18 23.69 -25.58
CA GLU A 17 9.17 24.41 -24.29
C GLU A 17 7.78 24.49 -23.68
N PHE A 18 6.74 24.82 -24.48
CA PHE A 18 5.37 24.90 -23.99
C PHE A 18 4.90 23.56 -23.36
N ALA A 19 5.14 22.44 -24.03
CA ALA A 19 4.73 21.13 -23.55
C ALA A 19 5.52 20.69 -22.31
N ILE A 20 6.83 20.98 -22.28
CA ILE A 20 7.72 20.63 -21.16
C ILE A 20 7.35 21.44 -19.91
N THR A 21 7.21 22.76 -20.08
CA THR A 21 6.82 23.68 -19.00
C THR A 21 5.43 23.33 -18.47
N GLY A 22 4.46 23.06 -19.34
CA GLY A 22 3.12 22.67 -18.93
C GLY A 22 3.08 21.38 -18.10
N ARG A 23 3.91 20.38 -18.44
CA ARG A 23 4.04 19.14 -17.64
C ARG A 23 4.71 19.39 -16.28
N HIS A 24 5.76 20.21 -16.29
CA HIS A 24 6.43 20.59 -15.05
C HIS A 24 5.47 21.32 -14.10
N ASP A 25 4.77 22.34 -14.59
CA ASP A 25 3.83 23.12 -13.79
C ASP A 25 2.67 22.29 -13.29
N TYR A 26 2.20 21.32 -14.10
CA TYR A 26 1.22 20.34 -13.66
C TYR A 26 1.74 19.48 -12.50
N ALA A 27 2.97 18.97 -12.59
CA ALA A 27 3.58 18.17 -11.52
C ALA A 27 3.73 18.97 -10.23
N VAL A 28 4.25 20.19 -10.30
CA VAL A 28 4.41 21.09 -9.14
C VAL A 28 3.04 21.40 -8.50
N ARG A 29 2.04 21.71 -9.30
CA ARG A 29 0.69 21.97 -8.78
C ARG A 29 0.09 20.74 -8.11
N LYS A 30 0.29 19.54 -8.68
CA LYS A 30 -0.18 18.29 -8.08
C LYS A 30 0.53 17.97 -6.78
N GLU A 31 1.82 18.22 -6.71
CA GLU A 31 2.56 18.09 -5.45
C GLU A 31 1.97 19.01 -4.37
N GLN A 32 1.75 20.27 -4.69
CA GLN A 32 1.13 21.23 -3.76
C GLN A 32 -0.28 20.81 -3.33
N GLU A 33 -1.11 20.32 -4.25
CA GLU A 33 -2.44 19.79 -3.93
C GLU A 33 -2.38 18.60 -2.94
N LEU A 34 -1.42 17.67 -3.15
CA LEU A 34 -1.25 16.49 -2.29
C LEU A 34 -0.73 16.86 -0.89
N LEU A 35 0.15 17.82 -0.81
CA LEU A 35 0.77 18.23 0.46
C LEU A 35 -0.18 19.08 1.31
N GLY A 36 -1.02 19.91 0.71
CA GLY A 36 -2.10 20.67 1.35
C GLY A 36 -1.69 21.69 2.41
N GLU A 37 -0.53 21.54 3.01
CA GLU A 37 0.00 22.36 4.10
C GLU A 37 1.46 22.74 3.81
N GLU A 38 1.86 23.91 4.29
CA GLU A 38 3.26 24.34 4.25
C GLU A 38 4.11 23.40 5.11
N ASN A 39 5.34 23.13 4.65
CA ASN A 39 6.36 22.31 5.33
C ASN A 39 6.16 20.79 5.34
N LYS A 40 5.26 20.23 4.55
CA LYS A 40 5.20 18.80 4.28
C LYS A 40 6.00 18.44 3.03
N THR A 41 6.47 17.20 3.00
CA THR A 41 7.17 16.61 1.86
C THR A 41 6.35 15.47 1.26
N LEU A 42 6.67 15.05 0.03
CA LEU A 42 6.07 13.84 -0.56
C LEU A 42 6.34 12.60 0.29
N SER A 43 7.43 12.56 1.03
CA SER A 43 7.73 11.48 1.99
C SER A 43 6.71 11.45 3.14
N ASP A 44 6.25 12.61 3.60
CA ASP A 44 5.22 12.70 4.64
C ASP A 44 3.86 12.25 4.07
N PHE A 45 3.54 12.63 2.85
CA PHE A 45 2.35 12.17 2.13
C PHE A 45 2.37 10.64 1.92
N ALA A 46 3.53 10.08 1.57
CA ALA A 46 3.72 8.65 1.30
C ALA A 46 3.67 7.76 2.57
N SER A 47 3.22 8.29 3.70
CA SER A 47 3.14 7.58 4.99
C SER A 47 1.87 6.73 5.18
N GLY A 48 1.07 6.52 4.14
CA GLY A 48 -0.18 5.77 4.19
C GLY A 48 -0.07 4.37 4.81
N TYR A 49 1.09 3.71 4.67
CA TYR A 49 1.38 2.41 5.31
C TYR A 49 1.41 2.45 6.85
N LEU A 50 1.56 3.62 7.46
CA LEU A 50 1.48 3.83 8.92
C LEU A 50 0.03 3.98 9.38
N PHE A 51 -0.88 4.31 8.48
CA PHE A 51 -2.28 4.56 8.78
C PHE A 51 -3.17 3.40 8.30
N PHE A 52 -3.06 3.00 7.04
CA PHE A 52 -3.82 1.90 6.46
C PHE A 52 -3.24 0.53 6.82
N GLY A 53 -4.04 -0.51 6.63
CA GLY A 53 -3.70 -1.88 6.96
C GLY A 53 -4.03 -2.24 8.40
N MET A 54 -3.39 -3.29 8.89
CA MET A 54 -3.66 -3.87 10.20
C MET A 54 -2.55 -3.48 11.19
N HIS A 55 -2.92 -2.75 12.23
CA HIS A 55 -2.00 -2.26 13.25
C HIS A 55 -2.43 -2.69 14.65
N LYS A 56 -1.49 -3.14 15.46
CA LYS A 56 -1.73 -3.35 16.89
C LYS A 56 -1.43 -2.07 17.64
N ILE A 57 -2.46 -1.47 18.23
CA ILE A 57 -2.37 -0.24 19.01
C ILE A 57 -2.82 -0.54 20.44
N LYS A 58 -1.90 -0.52 21.39
CA LYS A 58 -2.15 -0.90 22.79
C LYS A 58 -2.75 -2.30 22.87
N ARG A 59 -3.98 -2.42 23.37
CA ARG A 59 -4.74 -3.67 23.55
C ARG A 59 -5.79 -3.90 22.45
N SER A 60 -5.60 -3.33 21.29
CA SER A 60 -6.56 -3.44 20.19
C SER A 60 -5.83 -3.62 18.88
N TRP A 61 -6.49 -4.29 17.94
CA TRP A 61 -6.19 -4.21 16.53
C TRP A 61 -7.03 -3.10 15.92
N VAL A 62 -6.41 -2.22 15.17
CA VAL A 62 -7.05 -1.20 14.35
C VAL A 62 -6.72 -1.51 12.91
N ILE A 63 -7.76 -1.74 12.11
CA ILE A 63 -7.64 -2.13 10.72
C ILE A 63 -8.30 -1.05 9.88
N ARG A 64 -7.59 -0.50 8.91
CA ARG A 64 -8.11 0.54 8.02
C ARG A 64 -7.92 0.17 6.57
N GLU A 65 -8.92 0.47 5.76
CA GLU A 65 -8.89 0.28 4.31
C GLU A 65 -9.54 1.48 3.62
N TRP A 66 -9.12 1.75 2.40
CA TRP A 66 -9.75 2.76 1.56
C TRP A 66 -10.59 2.08 0.49
N ALA A 67 -11.91 2.24 0.59
CA ALA A 67 -12.87 1.65 -0.33
C ALA A 67 -14.05 2.61 -0.52
N PRO A 68 -13.87 3.70 -1.29
CA PRO A 68 -14.85 4.79 -1.39
C PRO A 68 -16.20 4.36 -1.95
N ASN A 69 -16.20 3.35 -2.82
CA ASN A 69 -17.42 2.84 -3.50
C ASN A 69 -18.07 1.65 -2.75
N ALA A 70 -17.49 1.21 -1.64
CA ALA A 70 -18.08 0.16 -0.83
C ALA A 70 -19.29 0.69 -0.05
N THR A 71 -20.32 -0.17 0.11
CA THR A 71 -21.47 0.08 0.97
C THR A 71 -21.31 -0.61 2.31
N GLU A 72 -20.60 -1.73 2.36
CA GLU A 72 -20.20 -2.45 3.57
C GLU A 72 -18.83 -3.10 3.40
N LEU A 73 -18.15 -3.31 4.51
CA LEU A 73 -16.86 -3.98 4.56
C LEU A 73 -16.81 -4.88 5.79
N TYR A 74 -16.36 -6.12 5.61
CA TYR A 74 -16.22 -7.11 6.68
C TYR A 74 -14.83 -7.73 6.66
N LEU A 75 -14.30 -8.02 7.84
CA LEU A 75 -13.11 -8.83 8.03
C LEU A 75 -13.54 -10.28 8.23
N ILE A 76 -13.02 -11.19 7.41
CA ILE A 76 -13.23 -12.65 7.53
C ILE A 76 -11.89 -13.36 7.63
N GLY A 77 -11.89 -14.52 8.28
CA GLY A 77 -10.66 -15.30 8.44
C GLY A 77 -10.81 -16.45 9.43
N ASP A 78 -9.68 -17.05 9.82
CA ASP A 78 -9.64 -18.20 10.72
C ASP A 78 -10.30 -17.92 12.09
N PHE A 79 -10.25 -16.69 12.56
CA PHE A 79 -10.79 -16.24 13.85
C PHE A 79 -12.34 -16.17 13.88
N ASN A 80 -13.03 -16.23 12.76
CA ASN A 80 -14.50 -16.17 12.68
C ASN A 80 -15.11 -17.18 11.73
N GLY A 81 -14.35 -18.23 11.37
CA GLY A 81 -14.79 -19.29 10.47
C GLY A 81 -15.10 -18.80 9.05
N TRP A 82 -14.44 -17.73 8.61
CA TRP A 82 -14.59 -17.13 7.28
C TRP A 82 -16.02 -16.63 6.99
N GLN A 83 -16.74 -16.22 8.04
CA GLN A 83 -18.13 -15.76 7.93
C GLN A 83 -18.25 -14.27 8.17
N LYS A 84 -19.17 -13.61 7.43
CA LYS A 84 -19.59 -12.25 7.76
C LYS A 84 -20.22 -12.24 9.14
N ASN A 85 -19.80 -11.28 9.97
CA ASN A 85 -20.30 -11.11 11.31
C ASN A 85 -20.21 -9.63 11.71
N ASP A 86 -21.24 -9.12 12.35
CA ASP A 86 -21.32 -7.69 12.73
C ASP A 86 -20.18 -7.26 13.67
N LYS A 87 -19.65 -8.19 14.46
CA LYS A 87 -18.47 -7.93 15.31
C LYS A 87 -17.21 -7.58 14.50
N PHE A 88 -17.16 -8.00 13.24
CA PHE A 88 -16.06 -7.79 12.31
C PHE A 88 -16.47 -6.91 11.12
N LYS A 89 -17.58 -6.18 11.26
CA LYS A 89 -18.02 -5.16 10.32
C LYS A 89 -17.23 -3.87 10.54
N PHE A 90 -16.73 -3.29 9.46
CA PHE A 90 -16.06 -2.00 9.49
C PHE A 90 -17.07 -0.86 9.60
N GLU A 91 -16.66 0.18 10.27
CA GLU A 91 -17.35 1.46 10.32
C GLU A 91 -16.82 2.35 9.19
N ARG A 92 -17.72 2.96 8.44
CA ARG A 92 -17.37 3.94 7.41
C ARG A 92 -17.01 5.27 8.05
N LYS A 93 -15.87 5.81 7.67
CA LYS A 93 -15.38 7.13 8.04
C LYS A 93 -15.43 8.07 6.83
N ASP A 94 -14.94 9.28 7.00
CA ASP A 94 -14.86 10.26 5.91
C ASP A 94 -13.91 9.82 4.80
N ASN A 95 -14.06 10.42 3.62
CA ASN A 95 -13.18 10.24 2.46
C ASN A 95 -13.02 8.79 1.97
N GLY A 96 -14.04 7.93 2.20
CA GLY A 96 -14.01 6.54 1.75
C GLY A 96 -13.14 5.61 2.59
N ILE A 97 -12.73 6.05 3.77
CA ILE A 97 -11.99 5.26 4.74
C ILE A 97 -12.95 4.36 5.51
N TRP A 98 -12.52 3.15 5.80
CA TRP A 98 -13.20 2.18 6.64
C TRP A 98 -12.29 1.79 7.80
N GLU A 99 -12.83 1.73 8.99
CA GLU A 99 -12.10 1.37 10.20
C GLU A 99 -12.81 0.27 10.97
N LEU A 100 -12.05 -0.73 11.40
CA LEU A 100 -12.49 -1.76 12.33
C LEU A 100 -11.53 -1.78 13.52
N LYS A 101 -12.10 -1.79 14.72
CA LYS A 101 -11.35 -1.94 15.97
C LYS A 101 -11.83 -3.18 16.71
N VAL A 102 -10.91 -4.12 16.95
CA VAL A 102 -11.19 -5.36 17.72
C VAL A 102 -10.16 -5.56 18.83
N GLY A 103 -10.55 -6.30 19.84
CA GLY A 103 -9.66 -6.60 20.98
C GLY A 103 -8.42 -7.39 20.55
N GLU A 104 -7.31 -7.24 21.29
CA GLU A 104 -6.02 -7.86 20.94
C GLU A 104 -6.06 -9.39 20.84
N ARG A 105 -6.96 -10.03 21.60
CA ARG A 105 -7.10 -11.50 21.62
C ARG A 105 -7.92 -12.05 20.46
N MET A 106 -8.52 -11.18 19.65
CA MET A 106 -9.39 -11.59 18.55
C MET A 106 -8.62 -12.07 17.33
N LEU A 107 -7.39 -11.60 17.16
CA LEU A 107 -6.52 -11.96 16.05
C LEU A 107 -5.18 -12.45 16.59
N LYS A 108 -4.66 -13.52 16.00
CA LYS A 108 -3.37 -14.13 16.37
C LYS A 108 -2.39 -14.04 15.22
N HIS A 109 -1.09 -14.01 15.54
CA HIS A 109 -0.06 -14.19 14.51
C HIS A 109 -0.30 -15.48 13.73
N GLY A 110 -0.30 -15.39 12.42
CA GLY A 110 -0.51 -16.54 11.55
C GLY A 110 -1.93 -16.73 11.04
N ASP A 111 -2.95 -16.16 11.67
CA ASP A 111 -4.33 -16.24 11.20
C ASP A 111 -4.42 -15.73 9.74
N LEU A 112 -5.10 -16.49 8.90
CA LEU A 112 -5.40 -16.07 7.54
C LEU A 112 -6.65 -15.21 7.52
N TYR A 113 -6.66 -14.21 6.63
CA TYR A 113 -7.78 -13.29 6.53
C TYR A 113 -7.95 -12.68 5.14
N LYS A 114 -9.17 -12.23 4.87
CA LYS A 114 -9.55 -11.39 3.72
C LYS A 114 -10.58 -10.36 4.15
N PHE A 115 -10.94 -9.50 3.23
CA PHE A 115 -12.12 -8.65 3.35
C PHE A 115 -13.23 -9.16 2.44
N ILE A 116 -14.49 -9.04 2.89
CA ILE A 116 -15.65 -9.01 2.00
C ILE A 116 -16.01 -7.55 1.80
N ILE A 117 -15.97 -7.11 0.56
CA ILE A 117 -16.38 -5.78 0.15
C ILE A 117 -17.74 -5.92 -0.52
N VAL A 118 -18.72 -5.16 -0.01
CA VAL A 118 -20.05 -5.07 -0.60
C VAL A 118 -20.15 -3.73 -1.32
N TRP A 119 -20.71 -3.74 -2.52
CA TRP A 119 -20.96 -2.53 -3.31
C TRP A 119 -22.34 -2.62 -3.96
N ASN A 120 -22.80 -1.52 -4.57
CA ASN A 120 -24.09 -1.53 -5.26
C ASN A 120 -24.06 -2.56 -6.42
N GLY A 121 -24.85 -3.63 -6.27
CA GLY A 121 -24.97 -4.70 -7.24
C GLY A 121 -24.11 -5.94 -7.00
N GLY A 122 -23.37 -6.04 -5.87
CA GLY A 122 -22.61 -7.25 -5.59
C GLY A 122 -21.72 -7.21 -4.35
N GLU A 123 -21.04 -8.31 -4.13
CA GLU A 123 -20.00 -8.43 -3.11
C GLU A 123 -18.88 -9.36 -3.58
N GLY A 124 -17.73 -9.28 -2.95
CA GLY A 124 -16.62 -10.18 -3.25
C GLY A 124 -15.50 -10.12 -2.22
N GLU A 125 -14.76 -11.24 -2.15
CA GLU A 125 -13.57 -11.33 -1.34
C GLU A 125 -12.42 -10.55 -1.95
N ARG A 126 -11.63 -9.87 -1.10
CA ARG A 126 -10.44 -9.14 -1.50
C ARG A 126 -9.32 -9.35 -0.49
N ILE A 127 -8.11 -9.47 -0.99
CA ILE A 127 -6.92 -9.31 -0.18
C ILE A 127 -6.79 -7.81 0.11
N PRO A 128 -6.60 -7.41 1.38
CA PRO A 128 -6.39 -6.00 1.72
C PRO A 128 -5.23 -5.38 0.95
N ALA A 129 -5.41 -4.16 0.47
CA ALA A 129 -4.37 -3.46 -0.29
C ALA A 129 -3.07 -3.24 0.53
N TRP A 130 -3.20 -3.14 1.84
CA TRP A 130 -2.10 -2.93 2.78
C TRP A 130 -1.74 -4.19 3.57
N ALA A 131 -1.99 -5.38 3.02
CA ALA A 131 -1.57 -6.64 3.64
C ALA A 131 -0.03 -6.72 3.70
N ARG A 132 0.51 -6.96 4.90
CA ARG A 132 1.97 -7.05 5.11
C ARG A 132 2.55 -8.39 4.70
N TYR A 133 1.73 -9.42 4.69
CA TYR A 133 2.14 -10.75 4.31
C TYR A 133 0.97 -11.47 3.63
N VAL A 134 1.23 -12.04 2.47
CA VAL A 134 0.26 -12.78 1.66
C VAL A 134 0.83 -14.17 1.41
N VAL A 135 0.02 -15.18 1.52
CA VAL A 135 0.38 -16.57 1.27
C VAL A 135 -0.57 -17.18 0.25
N GLN A 136 -0.06 -18.11 -0.52
CA GLN A 136 -0.87 -18.95 -1.40
C GLN A 136 -1.06 -20.31 -0.75
N ASP A 137 -2.28 -20.79 -0.74
CA ASP A 137 -2.59 -22.15 -0.33
C ASP A 137 -2.02 -23.15 -1.36
N PRO A 138 -1.22 -24.14 -0.95
CA PRO A 138 -0.54 -25.02 -1.90
C PRO A 138 -1.49 -25.99 -2.65
N VAL A 139 -2.71 -26.18 -2.16
CA VAL A 139 -3.69 -27.10 -2.76
C VAL A 139 -4.69 -26.36 -3.62
N THR A 140 -5.29 -25.30 -3.08
CA THR A 140 -6.33 -24.53 -3.77
C THR A 140 -5.77 -23.43 -4.64
N HIS A 141 -4.51 -23.06 -4.46
CA HIS A 141 -3.83 -21.91 -5.09
C HIS A 141 -4.49 -20.56 -4.78
N ILE A 142 -5.37 -20.53 -3.78
CA ILE A 142 -6.04 -19.29 -3.34
C ILE A 142 -5.08 -18.48 -2.47
N PHE A 143 -4.99 -17.18 -2.73
CA PHE A 143 -4.22 -16.26 -1.91
C PHE A 143 -5.04 -15.73 -0.74
N SER A 144 -4.40 -15.60 0.41
CA SER A 144 -4.95 -14.96 1.61
C SER A 144 -3.91 -14.08 2.27
N ALA A 145 -4.34 -13.00 2.88
CA ALA A 145 -3.48 -12.22 3.76
C ALA A 145 -3.29 -12.98 5.09
N LYS A 146 -2.15 -12.75 5.75
CA LYS A 146 -1.81 -13.35 7.02
C LYS A 146 -1.56 -12.28 8.07
N VAL A 147 -2.12 -12.44 9.26
CA VAL A 147 -1.82 -11.58 10.41
C VAL A 147 -0.34 -11.73 10.74
N TRP A 148 0.44 -10.66 10.54
CA TRP A 148 1.88 -10.68 10.73
C TRP A 148 2.29 -9.92 11.98
N MET A 149 2.54 -10.65 13.04
CA MET A 149 3.04 -10.14 14.31
C MET A 149 3.90 -11.22 14.97
N PRO A 150 5.09 -11.52 14.44
CA PRO A 150 5.96 -12.54 15.00
C PRO A 150 6.43 -12.14 16.40
N GLU A 151 6.56 -13.11 17.29
CA GLU A 151 7.07 -12.91 18.65
C GLU A 151 8.49 -12.33 18.62
N HIS A 152 9.29 -12.81 17.67
CA HIS A 152 10.65 -12.34 17.42
C HIS A 152 10.76 -11.65 16.05
N PRO A 153 10.43 -10.35 15.96
CA PRO A 153 10.54 -9.63 14.71
C PRO A 153 11.99 -9.51 14.26
N TYR A 154 12.20 -9.60 12.94
CA TYR A 154 13.53 -9.41 12.38
C TYR A 154 14.10 -8.04 12.76
N LYS A 155 15.35 -8.03 13.22
CA LYS A 155 16.08 -6.81 13.53
C LYS A 155 17.18 -6.62 12.49
N PHE A 156 17.14 -5.49 11.79
CA PHE A 156 18.21 -5.14 10.86
C PHE A 156 19.54 -5.01 11.60
N LYS A 157 20.57 -5.65 11.07
CA LYS A 157 21.94 -5.54 11.62
C LYS A 157 22.50 -4.12 11.47
N ILE A 158 22.15 -3.45 10.38
CA ILE A 158 22.52 -2.05 10.11
C ILE A 158 21.43 -1.15 10.66
N ARG A 159 21.73 -0.44 11.75
CA ARG A 159 20.76 0.43 12.44
C ARG A 159 20.43 1.72 11.69
N LYS A 160 21.36 2.25 10.91
CA LYS A 160 21.20 3.48 10.12
C LYS A 160 21.80 3.24 8.74
N PHE A 161 20.96 2.92 7.79
CA PHE A 161 21.33 2.96 6.39
C PHE A 161 21.37 4.44 5.95
N ARG A 162 22.52 4.90 5.49
CA ARG A 162 22.63 6.18 4.81
C ARG A 162 22.86 5.87 3.33
N PRO A 163 21.90 6.19 2.45
CA PRO A 163 22.14 6.04 1.02
C PRO A 163 23.32 6.93 0.65
N THR A 164 24.32 6.37 0.04
CA THR A 164 25.40 7.12 -0.60
C THR A 164 24.80 7.78 -1.83
N THR A 165 24.65 9.06 -1.77
CA THR A 165 24.39 10.05 -2.82
C THR A 165 24.03 9.52 -4.21
N SER A 166 23.01 10.08 -4.80
CA SER A 166 22.63 10.02 -6.20
C SER A 166 21.31 9.33 -6.44
N PRO A 167 20.55 9.73 -7.43
CA PRO A 167 19.28 9.05 -7.77
C PRO A 167 19.55 7.57 -8.00
N LEU A 168 18.82 6.73 -7.28
CA LEU A 168 18.90 5.28 -7.40
C LEU A 168 18.54 4.89 -8.84
N LYS A 169 19.42 4.13 -9.48
CA LYS A 169 19.12 3.44 -10.73
C LYS A 169 18.76 2.00 -10.38
N ILE A 170 17.49 1.66 -10.53
CA ILE A 170 16.97 0.34 -10.19
C ILE A 170 16.74 -0.42 -11.49
N TYR A 171 17.34 -1.60 -11.61
CA TYR A 171 17.07 -2.56 -12.66
C TYR A 171 16.30 -3.74 -12.06
N GLU A 172 15.08 -3.95 -12.51
CA GLU A 172 14.27 -5.10 -12.13
C GLU A 172 14.40 -6.18 -13.21
N CYS A 173 14.70 -7.40 -12.82
CA CYS A 173 14.75 -8.53 -13.75
C CYS A 173 14.08 -9.77 -13.14
N HIS A 174 13.43 -10.55 -14.00
CA HIS A 174 12.92 -11.85 -13.65
C HIS A 174 13.94 -12.93 -14.06
N ILE A 175 14.56 -13.58 -13.07
CA ILE A 175 15.66 -14.52 -13.29
C ILE A 175 15.25 -15.67 -14.24
N GLY A 176 14.02 -16.19 -14.09
CA GLY A 176 13.50 -17.24 -14.98
C GLY A 176 13.26 -16.81 -16.43
N MET A 177 13.30 -15.52 -16.73
CA MET A 177 13.15 -14.95 -18.08
C MET A 177 14.45 -14.35 -18.61
N ALA A 178 15.52 -14.36 -17.83
CA ALA A 178 16.80 -13.77 -18.19
C ALA A 178 17.65 -14.65 -19.12
N THR A 179 17.25 -15.90 -19.35
CA THR A 179 17.94 -16.84 -20.24
C THR A 179 16.92 -17.59 -21.11
N GLU A 180 17.29 -17.91 -22.35
CA GLU A 180 16.48 -18.74 -23.26
C GLU A 180 16.41 -20.22 -22.81
N VAL A 181 17.30 -20.62 -21.92
CA VAL A 181 17.36 -21.98 -21.39
C VAL A 181 16.78 -21.95 -19.96
N ALA A 182 15.54 -22.42 -19.82
CA ALA A 182 14.90 -22.64 -18.52
C ALA A 182 15.63 -23.77 -17.77
N ARG A 183 16.70 -23.45 -17.08
CA ARG A 183 17.33 -24.35 -16.09
C ARG A 183 16.92 -23.84 -14.72
N LEU A 184 15.88 -24.45 -14.16
CA LEU A 184 15.67 -24.48 -12.74
C LEU A 184 16.67 -25.49 -12.18
N GLY A 185 17.70 -24.98 -11.50
CA GLY A 185 18.56 -25.79 -10.67
C GLY A 185 17.87 -26.21 -9.40
#